data_d4d94c93371c823128a5d08e2f5feaca
#
_entry.id   d4d94c93371c823128a5d08e2f5feaca
#
_cell.length_a   1.000
_cell.length_b   1.000
_cell.length_c   1.000
_cell.angle_alpha   90.00
_cell.angle_beta   90.00
_cell.angle_gamma   90.00
#
_symmetry.space_group_name_H-M   'P 1'
#
loop_
_entity.id
_entity.type
_entity.pdbx_description
1 polymer ?
#
loop_
_entity_poly.entity_id
_entity_poly.type
_entity_poly.pdbx_seq_one_letter_code
_entity_poly.pdbx_strand_id
1 'polypeptide(L)'
;MTDTLKLEGVGLDVRDGSSLRTLLEIDEFCLEPGEMIAVRGASGAGKTTFLKLVSGILLPTRGRVLYGDTEVSALSEPRRDRWRGRHVGFLFQDFRLFDGLTALENVLLPFTFCSRTVSNTQRRDATDLLKLHGVNPDTRSELLSRGEMQRTALVRVLMQSPSIILAD
;
A
#
# COMPACT_ATOMS: atom_id res chain seq x y z
N MET A 1 7.86 -11.68 -12.58
CA MET A 1 8.28 -12.54 -11.46
C MET A 1 7.92 -11.83 -10.19
N THR A 2 7.23 -12.49 -9.28
CA THR A 2 6.95 -11.97 -7.93
C THR A 2 8.04 -12.49 -7.02
N ASP A 3 8.66 -11.57 -6.29
CA ASP A 3 9.79 -11.88 -5.43
C ASP A 3 9.33 -12.07 -3.99
N THR A 4 10.08 -12.81 -3.21
CA THR A 4 9.84 -13.02 -1.78
C THR A 4 10.12 -11.73 -1.01
N LEU A 5 9.24 -11.37 -0.08
CA LEU A 5 9.46 -10.27 0.86
C LEU A 5 10.02 -10.82 2.17
N LYS A 6 11.13 -10.27 2.66
CA LYS A 6 11.78 -10.68 3.91
C LYS A 6 12.07 -9.50 4.83
N LEU A 7 11.91 -9.72 6.12
CA LEU A 7 12.40 -8.84 7.18
C LEU A 7 13.39 -9.63 8.02
N GLU A 8 14.56 -9.06 8.26
CA GLU A 8 15.65 -9.72 9.00
C GLU A 8 16.14 -8.81 10.13
N GLY A 9 15.94 -9.23 11.38
CA GLY A 9 16.35 -8.50 12.58
C GLY A 9 15.79 -7.08 12.66
N VAL A 10 14.58 -6.85 12.12
CA VAL A 10 13.97 -5.53 12.01
C VAL A 10 13.56 -5.02 13.39
N GLY A 11 14.04 -3.84 13.75
CA GLY A 11 13.60 -3.10 14.93
C GLY A 11 13.22 -1.68 14.57
N LEU A 12 12.22 -1.15 15.25
CA LEU A 12 11.83 0.26 15.16
C LEU A 12 11.84 0.87 16.56
N ASP A 13 12.82 1.72 16.80
CA ASP A 13 12.97 2.44 18.05
C ASP A 13 12.62 3.91 17.85
N VAL A 14 11.91 4.50 18.80
CA VAL A 14 11.60 5.92 18.82
C VAL A 14 12.11 6.54 20.11
N ARG A 15 12.51 7.80 20.03
CA ARG A 15 12.87 8.59 21.22
C ARG A 15 11.60 9.20 21.83
N ASP A 16 11.42 8.93 23.11
CA ASP A 16 10.38 9.56 23.95
C ASP A 16 11.10 10.34 25.07
N GLY A 17 11.32 11.61 24.81
CA GLY A 17 12.18 12.45 25.68
C GLY A 17 13.61 11.92 25.71
N SER A 18 14.09 11.51 26.91
CA SER A 18 15.43 10.96 27.12
C SER A 18 15.50 9.42 27.01
N SER A 19 14.35 8.74 26.88
CA SER A 19 14.28 7.28 26.78
C SER A 19 14.14 6.80 25.33
N LEU A 20 14.71 5.62 25.04
CA LEU A 20 14.50 4.91 23.80
C LEU A 20 13.43 3.86 24.04
N ARG A 21 12.39 3.85 23.21
CA ARG A 21 11.30 2.87 23.27
C ARG A 21 11.23 2.10 21.97
N THR A 22 11.31 0.78 22.05
CA THR A 22 11.07 -0.10 20.89
C THR A 22 9.57 -0.20 20.64
N LEU A 23 9.14 0.22 19.45
CA LEU A 23 7.75 0.11 19.00
C LEU A 23 7.46 -1.22 18.33
N LEU A 24 8.43 -1.81 17.65
CA LEU A 24 8.28 -3.07 16.95
C LEU A 24 9.62 -3.79 16.88
N GLU A 25 9.60 -5.11 17.05
CA GLU A 25 10.73 -5.99 16.90
C GLU A 25 10.30 -7.25 16.18
N ILE A 26 11.05 -7.64 15.13
CA ILE A 26 10.77 -8.79 14.28
C ILE A 26 12.11 -9.45 13.97
N ASP A 27 12.33 -10.63 14.53
CA ASP A 27 13.57 -11.38 14.29
C ASP A 27 13.64 -11.83 12.84
N GLU A 28 12.59 -12.47 12.36
CA GLU A 28 12.48 -12.95 11.00
C GLU A 28 11.02 -12.96 10.53
N PHE A 29 10.80 -12.55 9.29
CA PHE A 29 9.52 -12.63 8.61
C PHE A 29 9.76 -12.91 7.14
N CYS A 30 8.98 -13.82 6.56
CA CYS A 30 9.04 -14.17 5.15
C CYS A 30 7.62 -14.26 4.59
N LEU A 31 7.40 -13.68 3.42
CA LEU A 31 6.16 -13.78 2.65
C LEU A 31 6.51 -14.23 1.23
N GLU A 32 6.09 -15.43 0.90
CA GLU A 32 6.33 -16.03 -0.42
C GLU A 32 5.30 -15.53 -1.46
N PRO A 33 5.64 -15.57 -2.75
CA PRO A 33 4.70 -15.24 -3.81
C PRO A 33 3.42 -16.07 -3.75
N GLY A 34 2.26 -15.38 -3.79
CA GLY A 34 0.94 -16.03 -3.72
C GLY A 34 0.47 -16.34 -2.30
N GLU A 35 1.29 -16.08 -1.30
CA GLU A 35 0.92 -16.28 0.09
C GLU A 35 0.07 -15.12 0.62
N MET A 36 -0.85 -15.43 1.55
CA MET A 36 -1.67 -14.45 2.26
C MET A 36 -1.51 -14.62 3.77
N ILE A 37 -1.12 -13.54 4.44
CA ILE A 37 -0.87 -13.54 5.89
C ILE A 37 -1.83 -12.56 6.58
N ALA A 38 -2.47 -13.01 7.66
CA ALA A 38 -3.27 -12.17 8.53
C ALA A 38 -2.46 -11.73 9.76
N VAL A 39 -2.21 -10.42 9.89
CA VAL A 39 -1.54 -9.84 11.06
C VAL A 39 -2.57 -9.55 12.14
N ARG A 40 -2.49 -10.25 13.28
CA ARG A 40 -3.42 -10.11 14.40
C ARG A 40 -2.72 -9.53 15.64
N GLY A 41 -3.46 -8.83 16.46
CA GLY A 41 -2.99 -8.26 17.73
C GLY A 41 -3.93 -7.20 18.28
N ALA A 42 -3.76 -6.84 19.55
CA ALA A 42 -4.53 -5.78 20.21
C ALA A 42 -4.39 -4.43 19.50
N SER A 43 -5.26 -3.47 19.81
CA SER A 43 -5.09 -2.09 19.39
C SER A 43 -3.76 -1.55 19.92
N GLY A 44 -2.99 -0.84 19.08
CA GLY A 44 -1.67 -0.34 19.48
C GLY A 44 -0.52 -1.37 19.40
N ALA A 45 -0.76 -2.63 19.04
CA ALA A 45 0.27 -3.66 18.95
C ALA A 45 1.26 -3.50 17.74
N GLY A 46 1.22 -2.38 17.03
CA GLY A 46 2.17 -2.11 15.95
C GLY A 46 1.79 -2.64 14.57
N LYS A 47 0.55 -3.14 14.36
CA LYS A 47 0.11 -3.69 13.06
C LYS A 47 0.29 -2.71 11.90
N THR A 48 -0.23 -1.52 12.03
CA THR A 48 -0.07 -0.45 11.01
C THR A 48 1.41 -0.05 10.84
N THR A 49 2.19 -0.09 11.92
CA THR A 49 3.64 0.16 11.89
C THR A 49 4.35 -0.92 11.08
N PHE A 50 4.00 -2.18 11.29
CA PHE A 50 4.50 -3.30 10.49
C PHE A 50 4.19 -3.11 9.00
N LEU A 51 2.94 -2.80 8.65
CA LEU A 51 2.57 -2.56 7.24
C LEU A 51 3.33 -1.37 6.62
N LYS A 52 3.59 -0.32 7.40
CA LYS A 52 4.40 0.83 6.95
C LYS A 52 5.88 0.47 6.76
N LEU A 53 6.44 -0.42 7.57
CA LEU A 53 7.81 -0.94 7.38
C LEU A 53 7.89 -1.80 6.12
N VAL A 54 6.98 -2.75 5.96
CA VAL A 54 6.86 -3.61 4.78
C VAL A 54 6.73 -2.80 3.49
N SER A 55 5.94 -1.72 3.51
CA SER A 55 5.75 -0.84 2.35
C SER A 55 6.90 0.13 2.09
N GLY A 56 7.91 0.18 2.96
CA GLY A 56 8.98 1.16 2.86
C GLY A 56 8.55 2.61 3.13
N ILE A 57 7.37 2.83 3.73
CA ILE A 57 6.94 4.16 4.22
C ILE A 57 7.76 4.53 5.45
N LEU A 58 7.94 3.58 6.36
CA LEU A 58 8.86 3.70 7.48
C LEU A 58 10.13 2.91 7.22
N LEU A 59 11.23 3.40 7.73
CA LEU A 59 12.50 2.68 7.74
C LEU A 59 12.72 2.07 9.13
N PRO A 60 13.25 0.85 9.21
CA PRO A 60 13.66 0.29 10.48
C PRO A 60 14.86 1.06 11.03
N THR A 61 14.99 1.11 12.36
CA THR A 61 16.19 1.65 13.04
C THR A 61 17.33 0.65 13.06
N ARG A 62 17.01 -0.65 12.93
CA ARG A 62 17.95 -1.76 12.81
C ARG A 62 17.36 -2.88 11.97
N GLY A 63 18.22 -3.75 11.44
CA GLY A 63 17.82 -4.81 10.53
C GLY A 63 17.50 -4.31 9.13
N ARG A 64 16.90 -5.15 8.30
CA ARG A 64 16.66 -4.83 6.89
C ARG A 64 15.37 -5.41 6.35
N VAL A 65 14.81 -4.71 5.35
CA VAL A 65 13.64 -5.13 4.58
C VAL A 65 14.11 -5.43 3.16
N LEU A 66 13.85 -6.64 2.69
CA LEU A 66 14.30 -7.17 1.40
C LEU A 66 13.09 -7.56 0.55
N TYR A 67 13.17 -7.29 -0.75
CA TYR A 67 12.22 -7.77 -1.75
C TYR A 67 13.01 -8.34 -2.94
N GLY A 68 13.04 -9.66 -3.08
CA GLY A 68 13.99 -10.36 -3.92
C GLY A 68 15.43 -9.95 -3.58
N ASP A 69 16.18 -9.53 -4.60
CA ASP A 69 17.57 -9.04 -4.43
C ASP A 69 17.64 -7.56 -4.02
N THR A 70 16.52 -6.89 -3.82
CA THR A 70 16.48 -5.46 -3.49
C THR A 70 16.37 -5.26 -1.98
N GLU A 71 17.37 -4.63 -1.36
CA GLU A 71 17.26 -4.13 0.01
C GLU A 71 16.50 -2.81 0.03
N VAL A 72 15.19 -2.89 0.32
CA VAL A 72 14.27 -1.75 0.32
C VAL A 72 14.66 -0.71 1.36
N SER A 73 15.12 -1.17 2.53
CA SER A 73 15.56 -0.32 3.64
C SER A 73 16.81 0.52 3.30
N ALA A 74 17.66 0.07 2.38
CA ALA A 74 18.84 0.79 1.93
C ALA A 74 18.60 1.74 0.76
N LEU A 75 17.40 1.72 0.15
CA LEU A 75 17.08 2.61 -0.95
C LEU A 75 17.00 4.07 -0.48
N SER A 76 17.55 4.98 -1.29
CA SER A 76 17.26 6.42 -1.12
C SER A 76 15.76 6.69 -1.28
N GLU A 77 15.26 7.74 -0.63
CA GLU A 77 13.83 8.08 -0.64
C GLU A 77 13.21 8.10 -2.06
N PRO A 78 13.81 8.75 -3.08
CA PRO A 78 13.25 8.74 -4.43
C PRO A 78 13.27 7.36 -5.10
N ARG A 79 14.21 6.48 -4.73
CA ARG A 79 14.25 5.10 -5.24
C ARG A 79 13.22 4.23 -4.54
N ARG A 80 13.03 4.41 -3.23
CA ARG A 80 12.04 3.71 -2.42
C ARG A 80 10.62 4.09 -2.84
N ASP A 81 10.37 5.38 -3.15
CA ASP A 81 9.07 5.83 -3.69
C ASP A 81 8.75 5.18 -5.02
N ARG A 82 9.73 5.07 -5.92
CA ARG A 82 9.56 4.37 -7.20
C ARG A 82 9.34 2.87 -7.02
N TRP A 83 10.07 2.24 -6.08
CA TRP A 83 9.87 0.84 -5.73
C TRP A 83 8.45 0.62 -5.20
N ARG A 84 8.01 1.42 -4.23
CA ARG A 84 6.67 1.35 -3.66
C ARG A 84 5.59 1.52 -4.72
N GLY A 85 5.71 2.52 -5.58
CA GLY A 85 4.76 2.77 -6.67
C GLY A 85 4.64 1.64 -7.68
N ARG A 86 5.64 0.74 -7.78
CA ARG A 86 5.63 -0.42 -8.67
C ARG A 86 5.14 -1.70 -8.01
N HIS A 87 5.47 -1.87 -6.72
CA HIS A 87 5.34 -3.17 -6.05
C HIS A 87 4.24 -3.20 -4.99
N VAL A 88 3.84 -2.05 -4.42
CA VAL A 88 2.96 -2.02 -3.26
C VAL A 88 1.63 -1.36 -3.57
N GLY A 89 0.55 -2.09 -3.41
CA GLY A 89 -0.81 -1.58 -3.33
C GLY A 89 -1.26 -1.48 -1.88
N PHE A 90 -1.62 -0.29 -1.41
CA PHE A 90 -2.05 -0.09 -0.03
C PHE A 90 -3.55 0.24 0.03
N LEU A 91 -4.31 -0.62 0.71
CA LEU A 91 -5.71 -0.40 1.03
C LEU A 91 -5.81 0.08 2.47
N PHE A 92 -6.06 1.37 2.65
CA PHE A 92 -6.20 2.00 3.96
C PHE A 92 -7.57 1.78 4.56
N GLN A 93 -7.65 1.74 5.89
CA GLN A 93 -8.89 1.57 6.65
C GLN A 93 -9.94 2.66 6.34
N ASP A 94 -9.50 3.89 6.07
CA ASP A 94 -10.33 5.05 5.69
C ASP A 94 -10.40 5.27 4.17
N PHE A 95 -10.00 4.27 3.39
CA PHE A 95 -10.01 4.21 1.92
C PHE A 95 -9.21 5.29 1.19
N ARG A 96 -8.94 6.43 1.81
CA ARG A 96 -8.17 7.56 1.26
C ARG A 96 -8.63 7.94 -0.16
N LEU A 97 -9.93 8.09 -0.35
CA LEU A 97 -10.48 8.70 -1.56
C LEU A 97 -10.37 10.22 -1.45
N PHE A 98 -10.14 10.85 -2.58
CA PHE A 98 -10.06 12.31 -2.68
C PHE A 98 -11.45 12.87 -2.95
N ASP A 99 -11.89 13.77 -2.09
CA ASP A 99 -13.14 14.49 -2.22
C ASP A 99 -13.15 15.37 -3.49
N GLY A 100 -14.31 15.55 -4.07
CA GLY A 100 -14.48 16.29 -5.33
C GLY A 100 -14.18 15.50 -6.60
N LEU A 101 -13.51 14.34 -6.49
CA LEU A 101 -13.24 13.43 -7.61
C LEU A 101 -14.31 12.35 -7.71
N THR A 102 -14.62 11.91 -8.93
CA THR A 102 -15.45 10.74 -9.18
C THR A 102 -14.73 9.45 -8.76
N ALA A 103 -15.48 8.33 -8.69
CA ALA A 103 -14.89 7.01 -8.45
C ALA A 103 -13.81 6.69 -9.50
N LEU A 104 -14.09 6.96 -10.78
CA LEU A 104 -13.14 6.75 -11.86
C LEU A 104 -11.89 7.61 -11.72
N GLU A 105 -12.03 8.90 -11.40
CA GLU A 105 -10.90 9.80 -11.20
C GLU A 105 -10.04 9.37 -10.00
N ASN A 106 -10.65 8.92 -8.91
CA ASN A 106 -9.95 8.36 -7.76
C ASN A 106 -9.13 7.12 -8.11
N VAL A 107 -9.68 6.23 -8.95
CA VAL A 107 -8.99 5.03 -9.43
C VAL A 107 -7.81 5.38 -10.33
N LEU A 108 -7.95 6.39 -11.17
CA LEU A 108 -6.95 6.80 -12.15
C LEU A 108 -5.87 7.73 -11.57
N LEU A 109 -6.11 8.30 -10.40
CA LEU A 109 -5.21 9.29 -9.78
C LEU A 109 -3.75 8.83 -9.66
N PRO A 110 -3.42 7.58 -9.24
CA PRO A 110 -2.04 7.12 -9.17
C PRO A 110 -1.28 7.21 -10.50
N PHE A 111 -1.96 7.00 -11.62
CA PHE A 111 -1.35 7.04 -12.95
C PHE A 111 -0.97 8.47 -13.36
N THR A 112 -1.65 9.49 -12.84
CA THR A 112 -1.34 10.89 -13.12
C THR A 112 -0.01 11.34 -12.49
N PHE A 113 0.44 10.67 -11.42
CA PHE A 113 1.75 10.92 -10.81
C PHE A 113 2.90 10.27 -11.56
N CYS A 114 2.63 9.19 -12.29
CA CYS A 114 3.65 8.44 -13.03
C CYS A 114 3.78 8.90 -14.48
N SER A 115 2.68 9.35 -15.08
CA SER A 115 2.64 9.86 -16.46
C SER A 115 1.72 11.08 -16.54
N ARG A 116 2.05 12.05 -17.41
CA ARG A 116 1.22 13.26 -17.57
C ARG A 116 -0.18 12.99 -18.14
N THR A 117 -0.41 11.82 -18.70
CA THR A 117 -1.68 11.45 -19.34
C THR A 117 -2.08 10.03 -18.99
N VAL A 118 -3.35 9.83 -18.68
CA VAL A 118 -3.96 8.51 -18.53
C VAL A 118 -4.37 8.01 -19.90
N SER A 119 -3.97 6.79 -20.27
CA SER A 119 -4.33 6.20 -21.56
C SER A 119 -5.83 5.85 -21.66
N ASN A 120 -6.36 5.78 -22.88
CA ASN A 120 -7.74 5.35 -23.10
C ASN A 120 -7.97 3.91 -22.62
N THR A 121 -6.96 3.04 -22.73
CA THR A 121 -7.02 1.67 -22.21
C THR A 121 -7.18 1.67 -20.69
N GLN A 122 -6.33 2.39 -19.96
CA GLN A 122 -6.42 2.51 -18.50
C GLN A 122 -7.79 3.03 -18.05
N ARG A 123 -8.32 4.03 -18.75
CA ARG A 123 -9.65 4.59 -18.46
C ARG A 123 -10.75 3.56 -18.68
N ARG A 124 -10.68 2.81 -19.78
CA ARG A 124 -11.64 1.75 -20.07
C ARG A 124 -11.59 0.64 -19.03
N ASP A 125 -10.40 0.11 -18.75
CA ASP A 125 -10.21 -0.97 -17.79
C ASP A 125 -10.67 -0.58 -16.39
N ALA A 126 -10.37 0.65 -15.94
CA ALA A 126 -10.85 1.19 -14.67
C ALA A 126 -12.39 1.29 -14.63
N THR A 127 -13.00 1.76 -15.74
CA THR A 127 -14.45 1.86 -15.86
C THR A 127 -15.10 0.48 -15.78
N ASP A 128 -14.56 -0.50 -16.49
CA ASP A 128 -15.11 -1.85 -16.54
C ASP A 128 -14.96 -2.55 -15.18
N LEU A 129 -13.80 -2.38 -14.50
CA LEU A 129 -13.60 -2.91 -13.14
C LEU A 129 -14.55 -2.27 -12.12
N LEU A 130 -14.74 -0.95 -12.14
CA LEU A 130 -15.68 -0.29 -11.25
C LEU A 130 -17.10 -0.84 -11.44
N LYS A 131 -17.58 -0.97 -12.69
CA LYS A 131 -18.89 -1.54 -13.01
C LYS A 131 -19.01 -2.99 -12.57
N LEU A 132 -17.98 -3.80 -12.77
CA LEU A 132 -17.92 -5.20 -12.32
C LEU A 132 -18.12 -5.29 -10.80
N HIS A 133 -17.56 -4.33 -10.06
CA HIS A 133 -17.70 -4.25 -8.61
C HIS A 133 -18.95 -3.46 -8.15
N GLY A 134 -19.89 -3.14 -9.05
CA GLY A 134 -21.14 -2.47 -8.72
C GLY A 134 -20.96 -1.02 -8.27
N VAL A 135 -19.97 -0.33 -8.80
CA VAL A 135 -19.72 1.10 -8.55
C VAL A 135 -19.95 1.87 -9.84
N ASN A 136 -20.77 2.93 -9.78
CA ASN A 136 -20.90 3.85 -10.90
C ASN A 136 -19.65 4.73 -11.01
N PRO A 137 -18.90 4.67 -12.15
CA PRO A 137 -17.64 5.41 -12.34
C PRO A 137 -17.78 6.93 -12.19
N ASP A 138 -18.94 7.49 -12.52
CA ASP A 138 -19.19 8.93 -12.57
C ASP A 138 -19.70 9.49 -11.23
N THR A 139 -19.95 8.63 -10.24
CA THR A 139 -20.38 9.07 -8.90
C THR A 139 -19.22 9.73 -8.17
N ARG A 140 -19.45 10.93 -7.61
CA ARG A 140 -18.48 11.62 -6.77
C ARG A 140 -18.24 10.86 -5.47
N SER A 141 -17.02 10.91 -4.96
CA SER A 141 -16.60 10.15 -3.77
C SER A 141 -17.48 10.42 -2.55
N GLU A 142 -17.94 11.65 -2.36
CA GLU A 142 -18.77 12.05 -1.23
C GLU A 142 -20.19 11.46 -1.27
N LEU A 143 -20.63 11.00 -2.43
CA LEU A 143 -21.93 10.39 -2.65
C LEU A 143 -21.88 8.85 -2.62
N LEU A 144 -20.70 8.27 -2.55
CA LEU A 144 -20.50 6.84 -2.45
C LEU A 144 -20.89 6.34 -1.06
N SER A 145 -21.59 5.23 -0.99
CA SER A 145 -21.74 4.48 0.26
C SER A 145 -20.38 3.95 0.73
N ARG A 146 -20.27 3.61 2.02
CA ARG A 146 -19.01 3.06 2.58
C ARG A 146 -18.53 1.82 1.81
N GLY A 147 -19.46 0.95 1.38
CA GLY A 147 -19.13 -0.22 0.57
C GLY A 147 -18.61 0.13 -0.82
N GLU A 148 -19.20 1.15 -1.47
CA GLU A 148 -18.70 1.63 -2.76
C GLU A 148 -17.35 2.32 -2.64
N MET A 149 -17.11 3.10 -1.58
CA MET A 149 -15.78 3.67 -1.28
C MET A 149 -14.73 2.57 -1.14
N GLN A 150 -15.04 1.50 -0.38
CA GLN A 150 -14.14 0.36 -0.21
C GLN A 150 -13.82 -0.31 -1.54
N ARG A 151 -14.85 -0.58 -2.37
CA ARG A 151 -14.66 -1.20 -3.69
C ARG A 151 -13.90 -0.28 -4.64
N THR A 152 -14.14 1.03 -4.61
CA THR A 152 -13.38 2.02 -5.39
C THR A 152 -11.90 2.00 -4.99
N ALA A 153 -11.60 1.98 -3.68
CA ALA A 153 -10.23 1.89 -3.19
C ALA A 153 -9.55 0.57 -3.59
N LEU A 154 -10.31 -0.55 -3.56
CA LEU A 154 -9.81 -1.84 -4.03
C LEU A 154 -9.48 -1.81 -5.54
N VAL A 155 -10.39 -1.29 -6.37
CA VAL A 155 -10.16 -1.15 -7.81
C VAL A 155 -8.94 -0.27 -8.09
N ARG A 156 -8.75 0.83 -7.34
CA ARG A 156 -7.55 1.68 -7.44
C ARG A 156 -6.26 0.90 -7.18
N VAL A 157 -6.26 -0.02 -6.23
CA VAL A 157 -5.10 -0.89 -5.93
C VAL A 157 -4.91 -1.91 -7.06
N LEU A 158 -5.96 -2.60 -7.49
CA LEU A 158 -5.88 -3.65 -8.51
C LEU A 158 -5.40 -3.11 -9.87
N MET A 159 -5.82 -1.89 -10.23
CA MET A 159 -5.39 -1.25 -11.48
C MET A 159 -3.88 -1.03 -11.59
N GLN A 160 -3.19 -0.94 -10.47
CA GLN A 160 -1.73 -0.80 -10.45
C GLN A 160 -1.00 -2.12 -10.61
N SER A 161 -1.71 -3.25 -10.57
CA SER A 161 -1.15 -4.61 -10.63
C SER A 161 0.05 -4.81 -9.69
N PRO A 162 -0.08 -4.46 -8.39
CA PRO A 162 1.03 -4.52 -7.46
C PRO A 162 1.43 -5.97 -7.17
N SER A 163 2.71 -6.18 -6.83
CA SER A 163 3.22 -7.49 -6.40
C SER A 163 2.86 -7.79 -4.94
N ILE A 164 2.65 -6.76 -4.13
CA ILE A 164 2.32 -6.84 -2.70
C ILE A 164 1.06 -6.02 -2.45
N ILE A 165 0.05 -6.61 -1.83
CA ILE A 165 -1.16 -5.90 -1.38
C ILE A 165 -1.16 -5.87 0.15
N LEU A 166 -1.23 -4.68 0.71
CA LEU A 166 -1.33 -4.42 2.14
C LEU A 166 -2.71 -3.85 2.46
N ALA A 167 -3.44 -4.49 3.38
CA ALA A 167 -4.74 -4.01 3.85
C ALA A 167 -4.67 -3.75 5.36
N ASP A 168 -5.03 -2.52 5.78
CA ASP A 168 -5.05 -2.08 7.18
C ASP A 168 -6.48 -1.88 7.67
#